data_75d689c6fbc960c8e7aab63d3299895e
#
_entry.id   75d689c6fbc960c8e7aab63d3299895e
#
_cell.length_a   1.000
_cell.length_b   1.000
_cell.length_c   1.000
_cell.angle_alpha   90.00
_cell.angle_beta   90.00
_cell.angle_gamma   90.00
#
_symmetry.space_group_name_H-M   'P 1'
#
loop_
_entity.id
_entity.type
_entity.pdbx_description
1 polymer ?
#
loop_
_entity_poly.entity_id
_entity_poly.type
_entity_poly.pdbx_seq_one_letter_code
_entity_poly.pdbx_strand_id
1 'polypeptide(L)'
;MSGILPHLLAASLYAFLGFHFWRTRWSQVAPKAPAGIRAWERLALALALMLHGNVLYDELFGGGVMRFGFSAALSLMLWLAVLIYWVESFHARLEGLQPLVLPLAAACTLLPSLFPGQHLLANVASPMFRIHFFIA
;
A
#
# COMPACT_ATOMS: atom_id res chain seq x y z
N MET A 1 -17.62 -2.40 -10.59
CA MET A 1 -17.13 -3.68 -10.06
C MET A 1 -15.63 -3.74 -10.30
N SER A 2 -14.87 -3.28 -9.33
CA SER A 2 -13.44 -3.53 -9.32
C SER A 2 -13.27 -5.03 -9.06
N GLY A 3 -12.97 -5.78 -10.12
CA GLY A 3 -12.70 -7.20 -9.97
C GLY A 3 -11.47 -7.41 -9.07
N ILE A 4 -11.31 -8.61 -8.53
CA ILE A 4 -10.15 -9.00 -7.70
C ILE A 4 -8.80 -8.81 -8.42
N LEU A 5 -8.80 -8.67 -9.75
CA LEU A 5 -7.60 -8.53 -10.57
C LEU A 5 -6.70 -7.35 -10.18
N PRO A 6 -7.19 -6.11 -9.98
CA PRO A 6 -6.34 -5.00 -9.57
C PRO A 6 -5.68 -5.22 -8.20
N HIS A 7 -6.41 -5.84 -7.25
CA HIS A 7 -5.87 -6.22 -5.95
C HIS A 7 -4.74 -7.24 -6.09
N LEU A 8 -4.95 -8.27 -6.92
CA LEU A 8 -3.94 -9.30 -7.18
C LEU A 8 -2.70 -8.73 -7.88
N LEU A 9 -2.88 -7.81 -8.83
CA LEU A 9 -1.76 -7.16 -9.51
C LEU A 9 -0.92 -6.32 -8.54
N ALA A 10 -1.55 -5.48 -7.74
CA ALA A 10 -0.85 -4.68 -6.73
C ALA A 10 -0.16 -5.56 -5.68
N ALA A 11 -0.86 -6.57 -5.16
CA ALA A 11 -0.31 -7.51 -4.19
C ALA A 11 0.87 -8.31 -4.76
N SER A 12 0.77 -8.79 -6.00
CA SER A 12 1.85 -9.54 -6.68
C SER A 12 3.09 -8.68 -6.87
N LEU A 13 2.92 -7.40 -7.21
CA LEU A 13 4.04 -6.48 -7.40
C LEU A 13 4.73 -6.17 -6.08
N TYR A 14 3.97 -5.95 -5.00
CA TYR A 14 4.54 -5.81 -3.65
C TYR A 14 5.26 -7.08 -3.18
N ALA A 15 4.66 -8.26 -3.40
CA ALA A 15 5.27 -9.53 -3.02
C ALA A 15 6.57 -9.78 -3.80
N PHE A 16 6.58 -9.51 -5.11
CA PHE A 16 7.78 -9.60 -5.94
C PHE A 16 8.89 -8.67 -5.44
N LEU A 17 8.57 -7.40 -5.19
CA LEU A 17 9.53 -6.43 -4.66
C LEU A 17 10.03 -6.82 -3.26
N GLY A 18 9.14 -7.28 -2.38
CA GLY A 18 9.50 -7.76 -1.06
C GLY A 18 10.48 -8.93 -1.12
N PHE A 19 10.23 -9.91 -1.99
CA PHE A 19 11.11 -11.03 -2.23
C PHE A 19 12.46 -10.60 -2.85
N HIS A 20 12.42 -9.67 -3.83
CA HIS A 20 13.62 -9.11 -4.44
C HIS A 20 14.51 -8.44 -3.40
N PHE A 21 13.95 -7.58 -2.54
CA PHE A 21 14.69 -6.91 -1.48
C PHE A 21 15.20 -7.88 -0.42
N TRP A 22 14.41 -8.89 -0.08
CA TRP A 22 14.87 -9.98 0.80
C TRP A 22 16.12 -10.63 0.23
N ARG A 23 16.08 -11.08 -1.02
CA ARG A 23 17.23 -11.77 -1.65
C ARG A 23 18.46 -10.90 -1.79
N THR A 24 18.28 -9.63 -2.15
CA THR A 24 19.40 -8.74 -2.50
C THR A 24 20.02 -8.03 -1.31
N ARG A 25 19.29 -7.90 -0.19
CA ARG A 25 19.73 -7.10 0.95
C ARG A 25 19.78 -7.84 2.28
N TRP A 26 18.92 -8.81 2.50
CA TRP A 26 18.88 -9.58 3.74
C TRP A 26 19.46 -10.98 3.65
N SER A 27 19.29 -11.66 2.53
CA SER A 27 19.83 -12.99 2.33
C SER A 27 21.36 -12.93 2.22
N GLN A 28 22.05 -13.75 3.01
CA GLN A 28 23.51 -13.88 2.92
C GLN A 28 23.96 -14.73 1.71
N VAL A 29 23.02 -15.23 0.93
CA VAL A 29 23.27 -16.13 -0.20
C VAL A 29 23.67 -15.38 -1.47
N ALA A 30 23.33 -14.10 -1.59
CA ALA A 30 23.69 -13.27 -2.74
C ALA A 30 24.68 -12.15 -2.36
N PRO A 31 25.58 -11.75 -3.28
CA PRO A 31 26.42 -10.59 -3.04
C PRO A 31 25.52 -9.39 -2.75
N LYS A 32 25.86 -8.63 -1.69
CA LYS A 32 25.08 -7.46 -1.26
C LYS A 32 24.97 -6.46 -2.39
N ALA A 33 23.75 -6.13 -2.76
CA ALA A 33 23.51 -5.03 -3.70
C ALA A 33 24.09 -3.71 -3.14
N PRO A 34 24.50 -2.78 -4.01
CA PRO A 34 24.94 -1.47 -3.56
C PRO A 34 23.87 -0.79 -2.70
N ALA A 35 24.32 -0.05 -1.69
CA ALA A 35 23.45 0.67 -0.77
C ALA A 35 22.47 1.61 -1.49
N GLY A 36 21.23 1.63 -1.05
CA GLY A 36 20.17 2.46 -1.60
C GLY A 36 19.27 1.72 -2.62
N ILE A 37 18.22 2.40 -3.04
CA ILE A 37 17.23 1.89 -3.99
C ILE A 37 17.63 2.28 -5.40
N ARG A 38 17.62 1.32 -6.34
CA ARG A 38 17.89 1.57 -7.76
C ARG A 38 16.70 2.29 -8.41
N ALA A 39 16.96 2.98 -9.52
CA ALA A 39 15.91 3.72 -10.23
C ALA A 39 14.72 2.83 -10.65
N TRP A 40 14.98 1.63 -11.17
CA TRP A 40 13.92 0.71 -11.57
C TRP A 40 13.10 0.18 -10.37
N GLU A 41 13.73 -0.02 -9.20
CA GLU A 41 13.07 -0.42 -7.96
C GLU A 41 12.12 0.69 -7.46
N ARG A 42 12.54 1.95 -7.57
CA ARG A 42 11.70 3.12 -7.28
C ARG A 42 10.51 3.23 -8.21
N LEU A 43 10.72 3.01 -9.52
CA LEU A 43 9.64 3.00 -10.50
C LEU A 43 8.65 1.86 -10.25
N ALA A 44 9.13 0.68 -9.94
CA ALA A 44 8.29 -0.47 -9.62
C ALA A 44 7.48 -0.23 -8.32
N LEU A 45 8.09 0.40 -7.30
CA LEU A 45 7.39 0.82 -6.08
C LEU A 45 6.32 1.88 -6.38
N ALA A 46 6.63 2.88 -7.21
CA ALA A 46 5.67 3.90 -7.63
C ALA A 46 4.49 3.27 -8.36
N LEU A 47 4.74 2.32 -9.25
CA LEU A 47 3.69 1.58 -9.96
C LEU A 47 2.81 0.77 -8.99
N ALA A 48 3.42 0.08 -8.01
CA ALA A 48 2.68 -0.64 -6.98
C ALA A 48 1.80 0.30 -6.15
N LEU A 49 2.33 1.46 -5.75
CA LEU A 49 1.59 2.50 -5.03
C LEU A 49 0.42 3.05 -5.84
N MET A 50 0.61 3.31 -7.13
CA MET A 50 -0.45 3.79 -8.02
C MET A 50 -1.57 2.75 -8.17
N LEU A 51 -1.22 1.48 -8.40
CA LEU A 51 -2.20 0.40 -8.50
C LEU A 51 -2.97 0.22 -7.18
N HIS A 52 -2.26 0.20 -6.05
CA HIS A 52 -2.88 0.09 -4.73
C HIS A 52 -3.75 1.30 -4.40
N GLY A 53 -3.29 2.52 -4.71
CA GLY A 53 -4.06 3.74 -4.53
C GLY A 53 -5.35 3.77 -5.35
N ASN A 54 -5.33 3.29 -6.60
CA ASN A 54 -6.53 3.12 -7.42
C ASN A 54 -7.51 2.14 -6.79
N VAL A 55 -7.01 0.99 -6.34
CA VAL A 55 -7.83 -0.02 -5.65
C VAL A 55 -8.49 0.56 -4.41
N LEU A 56 -7.72 1.28 -3.57
CA LEU A 56 -8.24 1.94 -2.38
C LEU A 56 -9.28 3.02 -2.71
N TYR A 57 -9.04 3.80 -3.76
CA TYR A 57 -9.99 4.82 -4.20
C TYR A 57 -11.33 4.21 -4.60
N ASP A 58 -11.31 3.14 -5.39
CA ASP A 58 -12.51 2.42 -5.82
C ASP A 58 -13.24 1.79 -4.62
N GLU A 59 -12.52 1.21 -3.68
CA GLU A 59 -13.10 0.63 -2.46
C GLU A 59 -13.75 1.69 -1.54
N LEU A 60 -13.09 2.83 -1.37
CA LEU A 60 -13.57 3.88 -0.49
C LEU A 60 -14.70 4.70 -1.13
N PHE A 61 -14.64 4.97 -2.44
CA PHE A 61 -15.50 5.95 -3.11
C PHE A 61 -16.31 5.40 -4.30
N GLY A 62 -16.02 4.18 -4.76
CA GLY A 62 -16.58 3.62 -6.00
C GLY A 62 -18.10 3.40 -6.01
N GLY A 63 -18.80 3.58 -4.91
CA GLY A 63 -20.27 3.45 -4.82
C GLY A 63 -21.01 4.77 -4.61
N GLY A 64 -20.36 5.93 -4.75
CA GLY A 64 -20.96 7.25 -4.44
C GLY A 64 -21.20 7.49 -2.95
N VAL A 65 -20.90 6.51 -2.11
CA VAL A 65 -20.96 6.58 -0.64
C VAL A 65 -19.63 6.09 -0.11
N MET A 66 -19.06 6.82 0.84
CA MET A 66 -17.79 6.42 1.46
C MET A 66 -17.98 5.14 2.27
N ARG A 67 -17.25 4.10 1.88
CA ARG A 67 -17.20 2.82 2.61
C ARG A 67 -15.90 2.76 3.40
N PHE A 68 -16.01 2.73 4.70
CA PHE A 68 -14.86 2.64 5.57
C PHE A 68 -15.03 1.49 6.55
N GLY A 69 -14.06 0.60 6.59
CA GLY A 69 -14.04 -0.55 7.48
C GLY A 69 -12.61 -0.86 7.92
N PHE A 70 -12.46 -1.80 8.82
CA PHE A 70 -11.15 -2.21 9.34
C PHE A 70 -10.16 -2.62 8.23
N SER A 71 -10.63 -3.38 7.25
CA SER A 71 -9.81 -3.82 6.11
C SER A 71 -9.30 -2.65 5.26
N ALA A 72 -10.20 -1.69 4.96
CA ALA A 72 -9.83 -0.49 4.21
C ALA A 72 -8.89 0.41 5.01
N ALA A 73 -9.11 0.57 6.32
CA ALA A 73 -8.24 1.34 7.20
C ALA A 73 -6.82 0.75 7.25
N LEU A 74 -6.71 -0.56 7.43
CA LEU A 74 -5.42 -1.25 7.49
C LEU A 74 -4.70 -1.18 6.13
N SER A 75 -5.42 -1.37 5.03
CA SER A 75 -4.88 -1.24 3.67
C SER A 75 -4.38 0.19 3.40
N LEU A 76 -5.15 1.21 3.78
CA LEU A 76 -4.75 2.62 3.66
C LEU A 76 -3.52 2.93 4.51
N MET A 77 -3.44 2.42 5.74
CA MET A 77 -2.29 2.62 6.62
C MET A 77 -1.02 2.05 6.00
N LEU A 78 -1.07 0.84 5.43
CA LEU A 78 0.08 0.23 4.76
C LEU A 78 0.43 0.97 3.46
N TRP A 79 -0.56 1.45 2.71
CA TRP A 79 -0.32 2.28 1.54
C TRP A 79 0.44 3.56 1.90
N LEU A 80 0.01 4.26 2.96
CA LEU A 80 0.71 5.45 3.47
C LEU A 80 2.13 5.12 3.96
N ALA A 81 2.31 4.01 4.65
CA ALA A 81 3.64 3.57 5.11
C ALA A 81 4.60 3.34 3.93
N VAL A 82 4.13 2.67 2.86
CA VAL A 82 4.94 2.48 1.65
C VAL A 82 5.17 3.79 0.91
N LEU A 83 4.18 4.69 0.87
CA LEU A 83 4.32 6.02 0.27
C LEU A 83 5.39 6.85 1.00
N ILE A 84 5.34 6.92 2.32
CA ILE A 84 6.35 7.61 3.13
C ILE A 84 7.72 7.00 2.88
N TYR A 85 7.82 5.67 2.90
CA TYR A 85 9.05 4.97 2.59
C TYR A 85 9.59 5.34 1.19
N TRP A 86 8.72 5.40 0.18
CA TRP A 86 9.10 5.76 -1.19
C TRP A 86 9.63 7.19 -1.26
N VAL A 87 8.97 8.15 -0.62
CA VAL A 87 9.42 9.55 -0.53
C VAL A 87 10.76 9.66 0.21
N GLU A 88 10.88 9.03 1.38
CA GLU A 88 12.12 9.02 2.16
C GLU A 88 13.29 8.38 1.41
N SER A 89 13.02 7.43 0.50
CA SER A 89 14.06 6.78 -0.30
C SER A 89 14.85 7.72 -1.21
N PHE A 90 14.36 8.95 -1.44
CA PHE A 90 15.08 9.98 -2.19
C PHE A 90 16.08 10.74 -1.32
N HIS A 91 15.87 10.77 -0.01
CA HIS A 91 16.65 11.57 0.93
C HIS A 91 17.52 10.72 1.85
N ALA A 92 17.03 9.55 2.24
CA ALA A 92 17.66 8.68 3.21
C ALA A 92 17.87 7.26 2.65
N ARG A 93 18.91 6.59 3.15
CA ARG A 93 19.18 5.17 2.85
C ARG A 93 18.51 4.31 3.92
N LEU A 94 17.22 4.11 3.79
CA LEU A 94 16.43 3.24 4.68
C LEU A 94 16.59 1.78 4.26
N GLU A 95 17.66 1.16 4.69
CA GLU A 95 17.91 -0.25 4.40
C GLU A 95 17.25 -1.15 5.45
N GLY A 96 16.65 -2.25 5.01
CA GLY A 96 16.13 -3.30 5.90
C GLY A 96 14.63 -3.24 6.20
N LEU A 97 13.92 -2.16 5.93
CA LEU A 97 12.46 -2.05 6.13
C LEU A 97 11.66 -2.69 4.98
N GLN A 98 12.22 -2.69 3.78
CA GLN A 98 11.53 -3.16 2.58
C GLN A 98 11.04 -4.61 2.66
N PRO A 99 11.89 -5.58 3.09
CA PRO A 99 11.49 -6.98 3.15
C PRO A 99 10.39 -7.25 4.18
N LEU A 100 10.15 -6.34 5.10
CA LEU A 100 9.08 -6.45 6.11
C LEU A 100 7.80 -5.74 5.65
N VAL A 101 7.92 -4.48 5.23
CA VAL A 101 6.75 -3.62 4.91
C VAL A 101 6.07 -4.07 3.62
N LEU A 102 6.81 -4.49 2.60
CA LEU A 102 6.23 -4.84 1.31
C LEU A 102 5.40 -6.14 1.32
N PRO A 103 5.79 -7.23 2.00
CA PRO A 103 4.92 -8.39 2.17
C PRO A 103 3.66 -8.08 2.97
N LEU A 104 3.77 -7.24 4.01
CA LEU A 104 2.59 -6.77 4.75
C LEU A 104 1.66 -5.94 3.88
N ALA A 105 2.20 -5.03 3.06
CA ALA A 105 1.41 -4.25 2.11
C ALA A 105 0.73 -5.16 1.07
N ALA A 106 1.41 -6.20 0.58
CA ALA A 106 0.82 -7.20 -0.31
C ALA A 106 -0.40 -7.89 0.33
N ALA A 107 -0.26 -8.36 1.57
CA ALA A 107 -1.36 -8.98 2.32
C ALA A 107 -2.51 -8.00 2.56
N CYS A 108 -2.21 -6.76 2.99
CA CYS A 108 -3.22 -5.75 3.30
C CYS A 108 -3.96 -5.22 2.06
N THR A 109 -3.34 -5.25 0.88
CA THR A 109 -3.99 -4.90 -0.38
C THR A 109 -5.13 -5.87 -0.74
N LEU A 110 -5.05 -7.13 -0.30
CA LEU A 110 -6.08 -8.14 -0.52
C LEU A 110 -7.20 -8.10 0.50
N LEU A 111 -6.97 -7.51 1.69
CA LEU A 111 -7.95 -7.51 2.78
C LEU A 111 -9.31 -6.92 2.41
N PRO A 112 -9.42 -5.77 1.70
CA PRO A 112 -10.72 -5.22 1.34
C PRO A 112 -11.53 -6.13 0.41
N SER A 113 -10.87 -6.91 -0.46
CA SER A 113 -11.55 -7.86 -1.33
C SER A 113 -12.03 -9.11 -0.59
N LEU A 114 -11.35 -9.50 0.49
CA LEU A 114 -11.71 -10.66 1.32
C LEU A 114 -12.72 -10.29 2.42
N PHE A 115 -12.60 -9.08 2.96
CA PHE A 115 -13.44 -8.54 4.04
C PHE A 115 -14.00 -7.17 3.64
N PRO A 116 -14.95 -7.11 2.70
CA PRO A 116 -15.53 -5.85 2.28
C PRO A 116 -16.20 -5.14 3.46
N GLY A 117 -15.81 -3.89 3.69
CA GLY A 117 -16.37 -3.08 4.76
C GLY A 117 -17.85 -2.80 4.52
N GLN A 118 -18.72 -3.24 5.44
CA GLN A 118 -20.16 -3.04 5.32
C GLN A 118 -20.67 -1.76 6.00
N HIS A 119 -19.76 -0.99 6.63
CA HIS A 119 -20.13 0.23 7.33
C HIS A 119 -20.24 1.40 6.34
N LEU A 120 -21.46 1.75 6.00
CA LEU A 120 -21.76 2.99 5.29
C LEU A 120 -21.72 4.15 6.29
N LEU A 121 -20.82 5.09 6.05
CA LEU A 121 -20.76 6.30 6.88
C LEU A 121 -21.84 7.27 6.43
N ALA A 122 -22.89 7.40 7.23
CA ALA A 122 -24.10 8.15 6.90
C ALA A 122 -23.92 9.68 6.85
N ASN A 123 -22.86 10.25 7.39
CA ASN A 123 -22.69 11.71 7.53
C ASN A 123 -21.40 12.28 6.90
N VAL A 124 -20.94 11.74 5.79
CA VAL A 124 -19.71 12.18 5.11
C VAL A 124 -19.77 13.63 4.63
N ALA A 125 -20.97 14.19 4.43
CA ALA A 125 -21.17 15.57 4.01
C ALA A 125 -21.02 16.60 5.15
N SER A 126 -21.02 16.15 6.40
CA SER A 126 -20.90 17.02 7.58
C SER A 126 -19.50 17.66 7.65
N PRO A 127 -19.39 18.99 7.81
CA PRO A 127 -18.10 19.66 7.99
C PRO A 127 -17.30 19.11 9.18
N MET A 128 -18.00 18.74 10.27
CA MET A 128 -17.39 18.16 11.47
C MET A 128 -16.74 16.80 11.18
N PHE A 129 -17.39 15.97 10.35
CA PHE A 129 -16.82 14.70 9.95
C PHE A 129 -15.54 14.88 9.14
N ARG A 130 -15.53 15.81 8.19
CA ARG A 130 -14.35 16.14 7.38
C ARG A 130 -13.19 16.64 8.22
N ILE A 131 -13.46 17.55 9.16
CA ILE A 131 -12.46 18.07 10.09
C ILE A 131 -11.88 16.94 10.94
N HIS A 132 -12.74 16.10 11.51
CA HIS A 132 -12.31 14.97 12.34
C HIS A 132 -11.44 14.00 11.53
N PHE A 133 -11.83 13.68 10.30
CA PHE A 133 -11.09 12.79 9.43
C PHE A 133 -9.70 13.32 9.02
N PHE A 134 -9.54 14.65 8.91
CA PHE A 134 -8.25 15.27 8.59
C PHE A 134 -7.33 15.43 9.81
N ILE A 135 -7.87 15.43 11.01
CA ILE A 135 -7.10 15.65 12.25
C ILE A 135 -6.72 14.32 12.93
N ALA A 136 -7.49 13.26 12.73
CA ALA A 136 -7.23 11.93 13.31
C ALA A 136 -6.20 11.13 12.52
#